data_ff2e5de8b32cf6e5a0e255f9fc70136d
#
_entry.id   ff2e5de8b32cf6e5a0e255f9fc70136d
#
_cell.length_a   1.000
_cell.length_b   1.000
_cell.length_c   1.000
_cell.angle_alpha   90.00
_cell.angle_beta   90.00
_cell.angle_gamma   90.00
#
_symmetry.space_group_name_H-M   'P 1'
#
loop_
_entity.id
_entity.type
_entity.pdbx_description
1 polymer ?
#
loop_
_entity_poly.entity_id
_entity_poly.type
_entity_poly.pdbx_seq_one_letter_code
_entity_poly.pdbx_strand_id
1 'polypeptide(L)'
;MRKRLALAGLILFGAWSGSADAQRPEWMFGPFVKPGQVNPIIAPNGAATFFSPMSDSVVRWEELATFNPAAVVKDGKVYVLYRAEDVTGKREIGFHTSRLGLAESSDGLRFTRRPTPVLYPDKDVQARYEWTGGVEDPRIVETDDGTYVLTYTQWNRDVPRLAIATSKDLVHWQKHGPAFAKADSGKYLKLDTKSGAILTRVQGNRLIATKVNGKYWMYFNVPDILIATSDDLIDWTPLADGDGKVLKVLSPRPGYFDSWLVEGGPPAIMTERGILLIYNAGNSGKFGQAGLPQRVYTGGQALFDAQNPIKLIARSDTPFIQPTEDYERTGQYKDGTTFVEGLVPFNGRWFLYYGTADSRVGVAVWDPKRR
;
A
#
# COMPACT_ATOMS: atom_id res chain seq x y z
N MET A 1 -72.39 30.98 -25.40
CA MET A 1 -71.26 31.68 -24.77
C MET A 1 -70.76 30.83 -23.59
N ARG A 2 -69.67 30.05 -23.76
CA ARG A 2 -69.06 29.23 -22.69
C ARG A 2 -67.66 29.79 -22.43
N LYS A 3 -67.46 30.36 -21.24
CA LYS A 3 -66.15 30.86 -20.77
C LYS A 3 -65.28 29.68 -20.37
N ARG A 4 -64.06 29.60 -20.97
CA ARG A 4 -62.99 28.66 -20.51
C ARG A 4 -62.16 29.38 -19.45
N LEU A 5 -62.11 28.79 -18.25
CA LEU A 5 -61.12 29.14 -17.24
C LEU A 5 -59.81 28.45 -17.59
N ALA A 6 -58.74 29.22 -17.64
CA ALA A 6 -57.38 28.73 -17.72
C ALA A 6 -56.80 28.58 -16.27
N LEU A 7 -56.42 27.36 -15.93
CA LEU A 7 -55.73 27.07 -14.65
C LEU A 7 -54.23 27.22 -14.89
N ALA A 8 -53.61 28.22 -14.27
CA ALA A 8 -52.16 28.38 -14.27
C ALA A 8 -51.58 27.52 -13.14
N GLY A 9 -50.85 26.47 -13.54
CA GLY A 9 -50.10 25.63 -12.60
C GLY A 9 -48.79 26.33 -12.21
N LEU A 10 -48.64 26.65 -10.93
CA LEU A 10 -47.38 27.12 -10.34
C LEU A 10 -46.48 25.91 -10.14
N ILE A 11 -45.39 25.81 -10.92
CA ILE A 11 -44.29 24.85 -10.70
C ILE A 11 -43.39 25.45 -9.66
N LEU A 12 -43.47 24.93 -8.43
CA LEU A 12 -42.48 25.21 -7.39
C LEU A 12 -41.18 24.45 -7.68
N PHE A 13 -40.15 25.16 -8.14
CA PHE A 13 -38.81 24.67 -8.16
C PHE A 13 -38.33 24.55 -6.69
N GLY A 14 -38.32 23.35 -6.18
CA GLY A 14 -37.63 23.04 -4.92
C GLY A 14 -36.15 23.26 -5.13
N ALA A 15 -35.59 24.28 -4.46
CA ALA A 15 -34.15 24.45 -4.33
C ALA A 15 -33.61 23.23 -3.57
N TRP A 16 -32.91 22.36 -4.27
CA TRP A 16 -32.04 21.37 -3.66
C TRP A 16 -30.91 22.14 -2.98
N SER A 17 -31.02 22.29 -1.66
CA SER A 17 -29.92 22.74 -0.83
C SER A 17 -28.81 21.71 -0.97
N GLY A 18 -27.73 22.07 -1.70
CA GLY A 18 -26.51 21.30 -1.76
C GLY A 18 -26.04 21.00 -0.35
N SER A 19 -25.81 19.73 -0.07
CA SER A 19 -25.09 19.30 1.13
C SER A 19 -23.78 20.12 1.19
N ALA A 20 -23.58 20.84 2.29
CA ALA A 20 -22.31 21.49 2.59
C ALA A 20 -21.22 20.43 2.40
N ASP A 21 -20.27 20.66 1.49
CA ASP A 21 -19.05 19.89 1.38
C ASP A 21 -18.42 19.90 2.77
N ALA A 22 -18.51 18.78 3.48
CA ALA A 22 -17.87 18.63 4.77
C ALA A 22 -16.37 18.81 4.52
N GLN A 23 -15.84 19.97 4.90
CA GLN A 23 -14.47 20.36 4.64
C GLN A 23 -13.56 19.26 5.20
N ARG A 24 -12.77 18.62 4.31
CA ARG A 24 -11.83 17.57 4.71
C ARG A 24 -10.96 18.05 5.87
N PRO A 25 -10.78 17.24 6.94
CA PRO A 25 -9.92 17.60 8.05
C PRO A 25 -8.49 17.96 7.58
N GLU A 26 -7.92 19.03 8.10
CA GLU A 26 -6.60 19.56 7.67
C GLU A 26 -5.42 18.59 7.88
N TRP A 27 -5.59 17.59 8.75
CA TRP A 27 -4.56 16.57 8.97
C TRP A 27 -4.50 15.51 7.85
N MET A 28 -5.56 15.40 7.04
CA MET A 28 -5.61 14.44 5.94
C MET A 28 -4.90 14.94 4.69
N PHE A 29 -4.17 14.07 4.03
CA PHE A 29 -3.61 14.30 2.71
C PHE A 29 -4.68 14.19 1.61
N GLY A 30 -4.51 14.95 0.52
CA GLY A 30 -5.38 14.94 -0.65
C GLY A 30 -6.16 16.25 -0.86
N PRO A 31 -7.14 16.33 -1.78
CA PRO A 31 -7.67 15.19 -2.54
C PRO A 31 -6.65 14.65 -3.55
N PHE A 32 -6.55 13.33 -3.64
CA PHE A 32 -5.79 12.66 -4.68
C PHE A 32 -6.67 12.50 -5.93
N VAL A 33 -6.15 12.94 -7.08
CA VAL A 33 -6.84 12.86 -8.37
C VAL A 33 -6.15 11.83 -9.26
N LYS A 34 -6.91 10.92 -9.85
CA LYS A 34 -6.41 9.92 -10.81
C LYS A 34 -6.28 10.57 -12.18
N PRO A 35 -5.08 10.67 -12.79
CA PRO A 35 -4.92 11.23 -14.12
C PRO A 35 -5.40 10.23 -15.18
N GLY A 36 -6.55 10.50 -15.80
CA GLY A 36 -7.27 9.56 -16.66
C GLY A 36 -6.56 9.11 -17.94
N GLN A 37 -5.56 9.85 -18.43
CA GLN A 37 -4.87 9.53 -19.70
C GLN A 37 -3.60 8.68 -19.52
N VAL A 38 -3.13 8.43 -18.29
CA VAL A 38 -1.87 7.71 -18.01
C VAL A 38 -2.09 6.40 -17.29
N ASN A 39 -3.20 6.24 -16.57
CA ASN A 39 -3.52 5.01 -15.85
C ASN A 39 -4.09 3.91 -16.76
N PRO A 40 -3.74 2.65 -16.52
CA PRO A 40 -2.72 2.16 -15.57
C PRO A 40 -1.31 2.47 -16.06
N ILE A 41 -0.39 2.83 -15.13
CA ILE A 41 1.00 3.21 -15.46
C ILE A 41 1.92 2.02 -15.68
N ILE A 42 1.60 0.86 -15.10
CA ILE A 42 2.29 -0.42 -15.33
C ILE A 42 1.21 -1.49 -15.49
N ALA A 43 1.33 -2.30 -16.54
CA ALA A 43 0.45 -3.42 -16.85
C ALA A 43 1.27 -4.67 -17.19
N PRO A 44 0.70 -5.90 -17.14
CA PRO A 44 1.40 -7.13 -17.48
C PRO A 44 2.13 -7.07 -18.82
N ASN A 45 3.27 -7.77 -18.93
CA ASN A 45 4.07 -7.83 -20.13
C ASN A 45 4.57 -9.24 -20.41
N GLY A 46 3.91 -9.96 -21.30
CA GLY A 46 4.28 -11.32 -21.69
C GLY A 46 5.57 -11.42 -22.50
N ALA A 47 6.20 -10.32 -22.92
CA ALA A 47 7.48 -10.32 -23.63
C ALA A 47 8.69 -10.30 -22.67
N ALA A 48 8.51 -9.90 -21.40
CA ALA A 48 9.59 -9.84 -20.43
C ALA A 48 9.93 -11.24 -19.91
N THR A 49 11.19 -11.64 -20.07
CA THR A 49 11.68 -12.96 -19.66
C THR A 49 12.78 -12.84 -18.61
N PHE A 50 12.89 -13.87 -17.77
CA PHE A 50 13.89 -13.97 -16.71
C PHE A 50 14.26 -15.44 -16.47
N PHE A 51 15.56 -15.72 -16.30
CA PHE A 51 15.99 -17.06 -15.89
C PHE A 51 15.79 -17.22 -14.38
N SER A 52 14.78 -18.00 -13.99
CA SER A 52 14.45 -18.25 -12.59
C SER A 52 15.42 -19.26 -11.98
N PRO A 53 16.24 -18.88 -10.98
CA PRO A 53 17.20 -19.81 -10.36
C PRO A 53 16.52 -20.96 -9.61
N MET A 54 15.29 -20.76 -9.12
CA MET A 54 14.56 -21.77 -8.35
C MET A 54 13.93 -22.84 -9.22
N SER A 55 13.57 -22.54 -10.46
CA SER A 55 12.99 -23.50 -11.42
C SER A 55 13.95 -23.95 -12.51
N ASP A 56 15.18 -23.41 -12.53
CA ASP A 56 16.21 -23.65 -13.57
C ASP A 56 15.65 -23.46 -14.99
N SER A 57 14.79 -22.45 -15.20
CA SER A 57 14.10 -22.23 -16.46
C SER A 57 13.84 -20.75 -16.73
N VAL A 58 13.66 -20.41 -18.00
CA VAL A 58 13.24 -19.08 -18.41
C VAL A 58 11.72 -18.97 -18.19
N VAL A 59 11.30 -17.93 -17.45
CA VAL A 59 9.90 -17.62 -17.17
C VAL A 59 9.54 -16.25 -17.72
N ARG A 60 8.28 -16.04 -18.06
CA ARG A 60 7.70 -14.73 -18.39
C ARG A 60 7.21 -14.08 -17.10
N TRP A 61 8.14 -13.50 -16.37
CA TRP A 61 8.01 -13.18 -14.95
C TRP A 61 6.97 -12.11 -14.59
N GLU A 62 6.50 -11.30 -15.54
CA GLU A 62 5.44 -10.28 -15.37
C GLU A 62 4.29 -10.46 -16.37
N GLU A 63 4.05 -11.72 -16.82
CA GLU A 63 3.04 -12.03 -17.84
C GLU A 63 1.62 -11.93 -17.30
N LEU A 64 1.38 -12.37 -16.05
CA LEU A 64 0.03 -12.48 -15.48
C LEU A 64 -0.42 -11.17 -14.85
N ALA A 65 0.39 -10.59 -13.97
CA ALA A 65 0.01 -9.44 -13.16
C ALA A 65 1.21 -8.57 -12.79
N THR A 66 0.96 -7.26 -12.61
CA THR A 66 1.90 -6.26 -12.08
C THR A 66 1.13 -5.32 -11.16
N PHE A 67 1.37 -5.31 -9.85
CA PHE A 67 0.54 -4.57 -8.88
C PHE A 67 1.32 -4.26 -7.59
N ASN A 68 0.67 -3.71 -6.60
CA ASN A 68 1.17 -3.46 -5.24
C ASN A 68 2.58 -2.84 -5.24
N PRO A 69 2.67 -1.53 -5.57
CA PRO A 69 3.94 -0.87 -5.82
C PRO A 69 4.46 -0.11 -4.60
N ALA A 70 5.71 -0.31 -4.20
CA ALA A 70 6.45 0.68 -3.42
C ALA A 70 6.96 1.81 -4.30
N ALA A 71 7.25 2.98 -3.72
CA ALA A 71 7.82 4.10 -4.45
C ALA A 71 8.88 4.85 -3.64
N VAL A 72 9.91 5.37 -4.33
CA VAL A 72 10.96 6.19 -3.72
C VAL A 72 11.50 7.20 -4.76
N VAL A 73 12.04 8.32 -4.30
CA VAL A 73 12.71 9.29 -5.15
C VAL A 73 14.22 9.15 -5.00
N LYS A 74 14.93 8.97 -6.12
CA LYS A 74 16.39 8.88 -6.20
C LYS A 74 16.89 9.69 -7.40
N ASP A 75 17.92 10.51 -7.21
CA ASP A 75 18.59 11.26 -8.28
C ASP A 75 17.63 12.05 -9.19
N GLY A 76 16.60 12.70 -8.60
CA GLY A 76 15.61 13.50 -9.33
C GLY A 76 14.60 12.70 -10.15
N LYS A 77 14.52 11.40 -9.96
CA LYS A 77 13.52 10.51 -10.58
C LYS A 77 12.70 9.77 -9.54
N VAL A 78 11.49 9.38 -9.91
CA VAL A 78 10.68 8.46 -9.14
C VAL A 78 10.99 7.03 -9.58
N TYR A 79 11.24 6.15 -8.63
CA TYR A 79 11.37 4.71 -8.82
C TYR A 79 10.20 4.00 -8.16
N VAL A 80 9.65 3.00 -8.87
CA VAL A 80 8.57 2.15 -8.40
C VAL A 80 9.05 0.70 -8.41
N LEU A 81 9.01 0.04 -7.24
CA LEU A 81 9.18 -1.40 -7.12
C LEU A 81 7.78 -2.01 -7.10
N TYR A 82 7.46 -2.86 -8.05
CA TYR A 82 6.12 -3.44 -8.18
C TYR A 82 6.17 -4.98 -8.12
N ARG A 83 5.18 -5.57 -7.46
CA ARG A 83 4.96 -7.02 -7.50
C ARG A 83 4.59 -7.43 -8.91
N ALA A 84 5.20 -8.50 -9.40
CA ALA A 84 4.92 -9.09 -10.70
C ALA A 84 4.79 -10.62 -10.58
N GLU A 85 3.85 -11.19 -11.32
CA GLU A 85 3.53 -12.61 -11.28
C GLU A 85 3.56 -13.23 -12.66
N ASP A 86 4.10 -14.44 -12.73
CA ASP A 86 3.99 -15.33 -13.89
C ASP A 86 2.76 -16.24 -13.79
N VAL A 87 2.47 -17.00 -14.85
CA VAL A 87 1.31 -17.92 -14.90
C VAL A 87 1.57 -19.27 -14.21
N THR A 88 2.73 -19.44 -13.55
CA THR A 88 3.05 -20.69 -12.85
C THR A 88 2.19 -20.85 -11.59
N GLY A 89 1.87 -22.11 -11.25
CA GLY A 89 1.02 -22.42 -10.11
C GLY A 89 -0.44 -22.61 -10.47
N LYS A 90 -1.34 -22.46 -9.50
CA LYS A 90 -2.79 -22.55 -9.70
C LYS A 90 -3.34 -21.20 -10.14
N ARG A 91 -4.44 -21.18 -10.91
CA ARG A 91 -5.17 -19.96 -11.28
C ARG A 91 -6.01 -19.41 -10.10
N GLU A 92 -5.35 -19.16 -8.98
CA GLU A 92 -5.95 -18.60 -7.76
C GLU A 92 -5.02 -17.53 -7.22
N ILE A 93 -5.57 -16.46 -6.65
CA ILE A 93 -4.80 -15.38 -6.01
C ILE A 93 -3.92 -15.97 -4.89
N GLY A 94 -2.63 -15.57 -4.86
CA GLY A 94 -1.65 -16.07 -3.89
C GLY A 94 -0.99 -17.41 -4.25
N PHE A 95 -1.33 -18.03 -5.39
CA PHE A 95 -0.72 -19.29 -5.82
C PHE A 95 0.26 -19.14 -7.00
N HIS A 96 0.52 -17.94 -7.45
CA HIS A 96 1.55 -17.63 -8.45
C HIS A 96 2.90 -17.33 -7.77
N THR A 97 3.97 -17.33 -8.54
CA THR A 97 5.28 -16.92 -8.01
C THR A 97 5.50 -15.44 -8.23
N SER A 98 5.60 -14.70 -7.12
CA SER A 98 5.78 -13.26 -7.09
C SER A 98 7.25 -12.85 -7.09
N ARG A 99 7.58 -11.78 -7.82
CA ARG A 99 8.89 -11.13 -7.89
C ARG A 99 8.71 -9.63 -7.87
N LEU A 100 9.76 -8.86 -7.58
CA LEU A 100 9.70 -7.41 -7.65
C LEU A 100 10.43 -6.89 -8.87
N GLY A 101 9.69 -6.16 -9.71
CA GLY A 101 10.21 -5.38 -10.82
C GLY A 101 10.59 -3.97 -10.37
N LEU A 102 11.39 -3.29 -11.17
CA LEU A 102 11.79 -1.90 -10.96
C LEU A 102 11.50 -1.08 -12.22
N ALA A 103 10.85 0.06 -12.03
CA ALA A 103 10.60 1.05 -13.08
C ALA A 103 10.99 2.45 -12.62
N GLU A 104 11.44 3.30 -13.55
CA GLU A 104 11.83 4.68 -13.28
C GLU A 104 11.07 5.69 -14.12
N SER A 105 10.89 6.91 -13.59
CA SER A 105 10.18 8.00 -14.23
C SER A 105 10.77 9.36 -13.88
N SER A 106 10.90 10.25 -14.85
CA SER A 106 11.29 11.64 -14.63
C SER A 106 10.09 12.57 -14.31
N ASP A 107 8.85 12.12 -14.51
CA ASP A 107 7.63 12.92 -14.30
C ASP A 107 6.68 12.30 -13.24
N GLY A 108 6.98 11.07 -12.76
CA GLY A 108 6.13 10.31 -11.84
C GLY A 108 4.90 9.66 -12.48
N LEU A 109 4.73 9.76 -13.79
CA LEU A 109 3.55 9.31 -14.53
C LEU A 109 3.86 8.29 -15.63
N ARG A 110 4.96 8.45 -16.35
CA ARG A 110 5.40 7.57 -17.42
C ARG A 110 6.66 6.84 -17.01
N PHE A 111 6.61 5.52 -17.02
CA PHE A 111 7.66 4.67 -16.47
C PHE A 111 8.37 3.83 -17.52
N THR A 112 9.70 3.75 -17.40
CA THR A 112 10.53 2.79 -18.12
C THR A 112 10.90 1.66 -17.18
N ARG A 113 10.57 0.40 -17.55
CA ARG A 113 10.83 -0.79 -16.74
C ARG A 113 12.20 -1.39 -17.00
N ARG A 114 12.81 -1.95 -15.95
CA ARG A 114 13.94 -2.88 -16.14
C ARG A 114 13.43 -4.18 -16.75
N PRO A 115 14.25 -4.84 -17.60
CA PRO A 115 13.83 -6.07 -18.28
C PRO A 115 13.72 -7.29 -17.34
N THR A 116 14.40 -7.26 -16.18
CA THR A 116 14.46 -8.38 -15.22
C THR A 116 14.08 -7.91 -13.82
N PRO A 117 13.53 -8.80 -12.96
CA PRO A 117 13.23 -8.46 -11.58
C PRO A 117 14.50 -8.10 -10.80
N VAL A 118 14.33 -7.31 -9.73
CA VAL A 118 15.44 -6.87 -8.84
C VAL A 118 15.43 -7.61 -7.50
N LEU A 119 14.29 -8.18 -7.10
CA LEU A 119 14.18 -9.06 -5.93
C LEU A 119 13.29 -10.24 -6.26
N TYR A 120 13.75 -11.45 -5.96
CA TYR A 120 13.09 -12.71 -6.33
C TYR A 120 13.58 -13.85 -5.42
N PRO A 121 12.84 -14.97 -5.34
CA PRO A 121 13.34 -16.18 -4.72
C PRO A 121 14.61 -16.69 -5.40
N ASP A 122 15.64 -16.94 -4.62
CA ASP A 122 16.94 -17.42 -5.10
C ASP A 122 17.40 -18.63 -4.29
N LYS A 123 18.43 -19.34 -4.77
CA LYS A 123 19.10 -20.47 -4.08
C LYS A 123 19.95 -19.95 -2.91
N ASP A 124 19.30 -19.22 -1.99
CA ASP A 124 19.88 -18.65 -0.78
C ASP A 124 19.18 -19.17 0.49
N VAL A 125 19.60 -18.71 1.65
CA VAL A 125 19.02 -19.13 2.94
C VAL A 125 17.57 -18.69 3.13
N GLN A 126 17.07 -17.74 2.33
CA GLN A 126 15.71 -17.25 2.38
C GLN A 126 14.74 -18.10 1.52
N ALA A 127 15.24 -18.97 0.64
CA ALA A 127 14.43 -19.84 -0.22
C ALA A 127 13.33 -20.57 0.54
N ARG A 128 13.61 -21.05 1.76
CA ARG A 128 12.64 -21.74 2.63
C ARG A 128 11.43 -20.91 3.02
N TYR A 129 11.54 -19.60 2.99
CA TYR A 129 10.47 -18.64 3.32
C TYR A 129 9.81 -18.03 2.07
N GLU A 130 10.48 -18.08 0.91
CA GLU A 130 10.04 -17.42 -0.33
C GLU A 130 9.51 -18.41 -1.38
N TRP A 131 10.00 -19.66 -1.40
CA TRP A 131 9.61 -20.61 -2.43
C TRP A 131 8.42 -21.47 -1.96
N THR A 132 7.33 -21.60 -2.75
CA THR A 132 7.14 -21.26 -4.17
C THR A 132 6.30 -19.97 -4.40
N GLY A 133 5.80 -19.31 -3.40
CA GLY A 133 4.94 -18.12 -3.52
C GLY A 133 5.69 -16.86 -3.93
N GLY A 134 6.90 -16.66 -3.44
CA GLY A 134 7.73 -15.56 -3.89
C GLY A 134 7.92 -14.44 -2.87
N VAL A 135 8.19 -13.26 -3.41
CA VAL A 135 8.39 -12.00 -2.67
C VAL A 135 7.29 -11.02 -3.07
N GLU A 136 6.56 -10.47 -2.10
CA GLU A 136 5.30 -9.77 -2.34
C GLU A 136 5.25 -8.42 -1.64
N ASP A 137 4.41 -7.53 -2.15
CA ASP A 137 3.86 -6.33 -1.51
C ASP A 137 4.95 -5.47 -0.82
N PRO A 138 5.83 -4.82 -1.59
CA PRO A 138 6.95 -4.04 -1.07
C PRO A 138 6.50 -2.71 -0.46
N ARG A 139 7.17 -2.24 0.61
CA ARG A 139 7.19 -0.85 1.05
C ARG A 139 8.64 -0.43 1.25
N ILE A 140 8.96 0.82 0.96
CA ILE A 140 10.35 1.28 0.96
C ILE A 140 10.50 2.61 1.69
N VAL A 141 11.55 2.72 2.48
CA VAL A 141 12.00 3.95 3.11
C VAL A 141 13.49 4.14 2.86
N GLU A 142 13.97 5.34 3.07
CA GLU A 142 15.39 5.65 2.98
C GLU A 142 15.94 6.02 4.37
N THR A 143 17.21 5.77 4.62
CA THR A 143 17.93 6.22 5.81
C THR A 143 18.71 7.51 5.52
N ASP A 144 19.21 8.18 6.56
CA ASP A 144 20.00 9.39 6.42
C ASP A 144 21.29 9.16 5.60
N ASP A 145 21.90 7.96 5.67
CA ASP A 145 23.09 7.58 4.92
C ASP A 145 22.83 7.10 3.49
N GLY A 146 21.57 7.20 3.02
CA GLY A 146 21.16 6.80 1.67
C GLY A 146 21.03 5.30 1.49
N THR A 147 20.84 4.51 2.55
CA THR A 147 20.42 3.10 2.44
C THR A 147 18.92 3.04 2.23
N TYR A 148 18.47 2.26 1.27
CA TYR A 148 17.07 1.90 1.09
C TYR A 148 16.76 0.69 1.94
N VAL A 149 15.68 0.76 2.73
CA VAL A 149 15.15 -0.34 3.54
C VAL A 149 13.80 -0.73 2.99
N LEU A 150 13.71 -1.96 2.55
CA LEU A 150 12.51 -2.57 1.98
C LEU A 150 11.88 -3.49 3.01
N THR A 151 10.60 -3.29 3.29
CA THR A 151 9.75 -4.30 3.90
C THR A 151 8.99 -5.02 2.78
N TYR A 152 8.93 -6.35 2.85
CA TYR A 152 8.21 -7.16 1.87
C TYR A 152 7.68 -8.43 2.52
N THR A 153 6.79 -9.15 1.86
CA THR A 153 6.27 -10.42 2.35
C THR A 153 7.02 -11.56 1.68
N GLN A 154 7.66 -12.41 2.47
CA GLN A 154 8.14 -13.73 2.05
C GLN A 154 6.98 -14.71 2.11
N TRP A 155 6.63 -15.33 0.95
CA TRP A 155 5.51 -16.23 0.84
C TRP A 155 5.94 -17.62 0.34
N ASN A 156 5.89 -18.61 1.20
CA ASN A 156 6.19 -19.99 0.87
C ASN A 156 4.95 -20.87 0.68
N ARG A 157 3.76 -20.25 0.56
CA ARG A 157 2.43 -20.88 0.50
C ARG A 157 2.01 -21.62 1.78
N ASP A 158 2.66 -21.30 2.89
CA ASP A 158 2.33 -21.83 4.22
C ASP A 158 2.11 -20.69 5.21
N VAL A 159 3.13 -19.86 5.46
CA VAL A 159 3.07 -18.72 6.37
C VAL A 159 3.64 -17.48 5.69
N PRO A 160 2.86 -16.39 5.50
CA PRO A 160 3.39 -15.12 5.04
C PRO A 160 4.22 -14.45 6.15
N ARG A 161 5.45 -14.04 5.83
CA ARG A 161 6.35 -13.42 6.80
C ARG A 161 6.81 -12.07 6.30
N LEU A 162 6.55 -11.05 7.11
CA LEU A 162 7.16 -9.73 6.88
C LEU A 162 8.67 -9.84 7.00
N ALA A 163 9.37 -9.40 5.98
CA ALA A 163 10.83 -9.51 5.85
C ALA A 163 11.47 -8.17 5.50
N ILE A 164 12.78 -8.09 5.72
CA ILE A 164 13.59 -6.90 5.47
C ILE A 164 14.65 -7.21 4.41
N ALA A 165 14.84 -6.26 3.47
CA ALA A 165 16.00 -6.21 2.60
C ALA A 165 16.54 -4.78 2.53
N THR A 166 17.84 -4.64 2.25
CA THR A 166 18.51 -3.34 2.11
C THR A 166 19.24 -3.23 0.79
N SER A 167 19.32 -2.00 0.26
CA SER A 167 20.03 -1.68 -0.98
C SER A 167 20.63 -0.28 -0.94
N LYS A 168 21.68 -0.04 -1.73
CA LYS A 168 22.24 1.30 -1.99
C LYS A 168 21.84 1.84 -3.36
N ASP A 169 21.31 0.99 -4.24
CA ASP A 169 21.07 1.35 -5.65
C ASP A 169 19.67 0.97 -6.19
N LEU A 170 18.83 0.29 -5.40
CA LEU A 170 17.50 -0.24 -5.74
C LEU A 170 17.53 -1.49 -6.66
N VAL A 171 18.70 -1.95 -7.02
CA VAL A 171 18.91 -3.07 -7.95
C VAL A 171 19.48 -4.30 -7.23
N HIS A 172 20.48 -4.09 -6.41
CA HIS A 172 21.13 -5.15 -5.65
C HIS A 172 20.66 -5.10 -4.20
N TRP A 173 20.02 -6.18 -3.77
CA TRP A 173 19.37 -6.27 -2.47
C TRP A 173 20.04 -7.31 -1.58
N GLN A 174 20.37 -6.91 -0.36
CA GLN A 174 20.75 -7.83 0.70
C GLN A 174 19.48 -8.22 1.48
N LYS A 175 19.07 -9.48 1.40
CA LYS A 175 17.96 -10.04 2.16
C LYS A 175 18.40 -10.35 3.59
N HIS A 176 17.69 -9.82 4.58
CA HIS A 176 17.94 -10.07 6.02
C HIS A 176 17.00 -11.16 6.58
N GLY A 177 15.92 -11.50 5.86
CA GLY A 177 14.94 -12.49 6.27
C GLY A 177 13.80 -11.91 7.10
N PRO A 178 13.04 -12.78 7.83
CA PRO A 178 11.86 -12.33 8.55
C PRO A 178 12.18 -11.29 9.61
N ALA A 179 11.46 -10.17 9.62
CA ALA A 179 11.69 -9.01 10.47
C ALA A 179 11.67 -9.34 11.97
N PHE A 180 10.86 -10.33 12.36
CA PHE A 180 10.66 -10.72 13.76
C PHE A 180 11.40 -12.00 14.15
N ALA A 181 12.40 -12.42 13.36
CA ALA A 181 13.09 -13.70 13.56
C ALA A 181 13.81 -13.78 14.91
N LYS A 182 14.33 -12.66 15.42
CA LYS A 182 15.06 -12.60 16.69
C LYS A 182 14.17 -12.27 17.90
N ALA A 183 12.98 -11.71 17.67
CA ALA A 183 12.08 -11.32 18.75
C ALA A 183 11.56 -12.54 19.52
N ASP A 184 11.64 -12.48 20.86
CA ASP A 184 11.23 -13.54 21.76
C ASP A 184 11.70 -14.94 21.32
N SER A 185 12.97 -15.06 20.95
CA SER A 185 13.59 -16.32 20.50
C SER A 185 12.88 -16.97 19.31
N GLY A 186 12.34 -16.16 18.39
CA GLY A 186 11.68 -16.63 17.17
C GLY A 186 10.19 -16.98 17.31
N LYS A 187 9.56 -16.59 18.42
CA LYS A 187 8.12 -16.78 18.70
C LYS A 187 7.22 -16.40 17.52
N TYR A 188 7.58 -15.35 16.79
CA TYR A 188 6.74 -14.77 15.72
C TYR A 188 6.99 -15.36 14.33
N LEU A 189 7.91 -16.32 14.16
CA LEU A 189 8.20 -16.96 12.86
C LEU A 189 7.03 -17.76 12.26
N LYS A 190 6.08 -18.17 13.11
CA LYS A 190 4.86 -18.89 12.69
C LYS A 190 3.61 -18.00 12.66
N LEU A 191 3.75 -16.72 12.97
CA LEU A 191 2.67 -15.75 12.89
C LEU A 191 2.60 -15.20 11.47
N ASP A 192 1.39 -15.16 10.92
CA ASP A 192 1.13 -14.47 9.66
C ASP A 192 1.40 -12.97 9.83
N THR A 193 2.40 -12.46 9.10
CA THR A 193 2.83 -11.06 9.18
C THR A 193 3.11 -10.50 7.80
N LYS A 194 2.67 -9.27 7.54
CA LYS A 194 2.86 -8.57 6.26
C LYS A 194 2.68 -7.06 6.40
N SER A 195 2.85 -6.32 5.30
CA SER A 195 2.41 -4.92 5.14
C SER A 195 3.05 -3.95 6.14
N GLY A 196 4.39 -3.93 6.18
CA GLY A 196 5.16 -3.11 7.11
C GLY A 196 5.30 -1.64 6.65
N ALA A 197 4.59 -0.71 7.29
CA ALA A 197 4.65 0.73 7.07
C ALA A 197 5.55 1.40 8.12
N ILE A 198 6.83 1.59 7.79
CA ILE A 198 7.83 2.22 8.68
C ILE A 198 7.54 3.72 8.80
N LEU A 199 7.70 4.29 10.00
CA LEU A 199 7.56 5.71 10.26
C LEU A 199 8.70 6.51 9.64
N THR A 200 8.35 7.56 8.89
CA THR A 200 9.28 8.43 8.17
C THR A 200 9.05 9.91 8.48
N ARG A 201 10.04 10.72 8.18
CA ARG A 201 9.93 12.18 8.03
C ARG A 201 10.18 12.57 6.57
N VAL A 202 9.61 13.67 6.15
CA VAL A 202 9.85 14.25 4.82
C VAL A 202 11.12 15.08 4.84
N GLN A 203 12.04 14.82 3.89
CA GLN A 203 13.22 15.63 3.66
C GLN A 203 13.38 15.91 2.16
N GLY A 204 12.92 17.07 1.71
CA GLY A 204 12.80 17.36 0.28
C GLY A 204 11.82 16.39 -0.41
N ASN A 205 12.30 15.61 -1.37
CA ASN A 205 11.52 14.58 -2.06
C ASN A 205 11.69 13.17 -1.44
N ARG A 206 12.34 13.05 -0.27
CA ARG A 206 12.70 11.76 0.33
C ARG A 206 11.84 11.48 1.57
N LEU A 207 11.47 10.22 1.76
CA LEU A 207 10.88 9.70 2.99
C LEU A 207 11.98 8.98 3.79
N ILE A 208 12.46 9.64 4.84
CA ILE A 208 13.57 9.16 5.67
C ILE A 208 13.02 8.50 6.93
N ALA A 209 13.41 7.25 7.18
CA ALA A 209 13.07 6.55 8.41
C ALA A 209 13.45 7.39 9.64
N THR A 210 12.53 7.56 10.58
CA THR A 210 12.74 8.45 11.73
C THR A 210 12.40 7.77 13.04
N LYS A 211 13.06 8.20 14.12
CA LYS A 211 12.86 7.67 15.47
C LYS A 211 11.90 8.55 16.27
N VAL A 212 11.09 7.91 17.10
CA VAL A 212 10.34 8.53 18.19
C VAL A 212 10.76 7.82 19.48
N ASN A 213 11.13 8.57 20.50
CA ASN A 213 11.64 8.05 21.78
C ASN A 213 12.82 7.05 21.61
N GLY A 214 13.73 7.37 20.66
CA GLY A 214 14.94 6.58 20.43
C GLY A 214 14.75 5.31 19.58
N LYS A 215 13.54 4.95 19.20
CA LYS A 215 13.22 3.74 18.40
C LYS A 215 12.64 4.11 17.04
N TYR A 216 12.90 3.26 16.03
CA TYR A 216 12.11 3.22 14.80
C TYR A 216 10.79 2.50 15.09
N TRP A 217 9.72 2.88 14.38
CA TRP A 217 8.38 2.36 14.54
C TRP A 217 7.83 1.86 13.21
N MET A 218 7.07 0.76 13.26
CA MET A 218 6.44 0.16 12.08
C MET A 218 5.03 -0.28 12.41
N TYR A 219 4.06 0.23 11.65
CA TYR A 219 2.69 -0.27 11.61
C TYR A 219 2.65 -1.43 10.62
N PHE A 220 2.06 -2.56 11.00
CA PHE A 220 2.08 -3.74 10.14
C PHE A 220 0.84 -4.62 10.29
N ASN A 221 0.63 -5.55 9.36
CA ASN A 221 -0.35 -6.63 9.38
C ASN A 221 -1.76 -6.29 8.93
N VAL A 222 -2.60 -7.33 8.87
CA VAL A 222 -4.02 -7.45 8.51
C VAL A 222 -4.63 -8.64 9.30
N PRO A 223 -5.91 -8.67 9.67
CA PRO A 223 -6.95 -7.67 9.44
C PRO A 223 -6.93 -6.51 10.42
N ASP A 224 -6.08 -6.55 11.42
CA ASP A 224 -5.79 -5.48 12.36
C ASP A 224 -4.38 -4.95 12.08
N ILE A 225 -4.19 -3.64 12.19
CA ILE A 225 -2.84 -3.05 12.18
C ILE A 225 -2.25 -3.18 13.57
N LEU A 226 -1.10 -3.84 13.61
CA LEU A 226 -0.25 -4.06 14.77
C LEU A 226 0.91 -3.06 14.75
N ILE A 227 1.77 -3.10 15.79
CA ILE A 227 2.89 -2.17 15.89
C ILE A 227 4.14 -2.87 16.42
N ALA A 228 5.31 -2.47 15.88
CA ALA A 228 6.62 -2.97 16.26
C ALA A 228 7.63 -1.84 16.35
N THR A 229 8.73 -2.09 17.07
CA THR A 229 9.88 -1.17 17.18
C THR A 229 11.18 -1.83 16.79
N SER A 230 12.17 -1.02 16.38
CA SER A 230 13.51 -1.45 16.03
C SER A 230 14.56 -0.42 16.46
N ASP A 231 15.78 -0.88 16.68
CA ASP A 231 16.95 -0.01 16.87
C ASP A 231 17.69 0.28 15.56
N ASP A 232 17.61 -0.64 14.58
CA ASP A 232 18.50 -0.73 13.41
C ASP A 232 17.75 -0.85 12.06
N LEU A 233 16.39 -0.90 12.05
CA LEU A 233 15.53 -1.12 10.87
C LEU A 233 15.59 -2.54 10.30
N ILE A 234 16.36 -3.44 10.87
CA ILE A 234 16.52 -4.83 10.39
C ILE A 234 15.81 -5.80 11.34
N ASP A 235 16.15 -5.73 12.62
CA ASP A 235 15.56 -6.56 13.65
C ASP A 235 14.42 -5.82 14.36
N TRP A 236 13.22 -6.35 14.26
CA TRP A 236 12.01 -5.73 14.79
C TRP A 236 11.41 -6.55 15.93
N THR A 237 10.83 -5.85 16.89
CA THR A 237 10.13 -6.47 18.02
C THR A 237 8.69 -5.97 18.06
N PRO A 238 7.67 -6.85 17.87
CA PRO A 238 6.28 -6.48 18.07
C PRO A 238 6.02 -6.07 19.51
N LEU A 239 5.23 -5.02 19.72
CA LEU A 239 4.78 -4.65 21.06
C LEU A 239 3.66 -5.57 21.53
N ALA A 240 3.68 -5.93 22.81
CA ALA A 240 2.65 -6.74 23.43
C ALA A 240 1.66 -5.86 24.22
N ASP A 241 0.40 -6.28 24.29
CA ASP A 241 -0.60 -5.76 25.21
C ASP A 241 -0.44 -6.36 26.63
N GLY A 242 -1.35 -5.99 27.53
CA GLY A 242 -1.33 -6.49 28.91
C GLY A 242 -1.53 -8.01 29.04
N ASP A 243 -2.05 -8.68 28.03
CA ASP A 243 -2.26 -10.13 27.95
C ASP A 243 -1.10 -10.87 27.24
N GLY A 244 -0.05 -10.16 26.82
CA GLY A 244 1.08 -10.70 26.07
C GLY A 244 0.78 -11.03 24.61
N LYS A 245 -0.35 -10.55 24.05
CA LYS A 245 -0.68 -10.60 22.63
C LYS A 245 -0.06 -9.41 21.92
N VAL A 246 0.16 -9.53 20.61
CA VAL A 246 0.67 -8.40 19.83
C VAL A 246 -0.35 -7.26 19.85
N LEU A 247 0.12 -6.05 20.20
CA LEU A 247 -0.72 -4.86 20.38
C LEU A 247 -1.36 -4.43 19.08
N LYS A 248 -2.69 -4.32 19.08
CA LYS A 248 -3.48 -3.75 17.98
C LYS A 248 -3.62 -2.25 18.16
N VAL A 249 -3.28 -1.48 17.13
CA VAL A 249 -3.40 -0.01 17.16
C VAL A 249 -4.52 0.52 16.26
N LEU A 250 -4.95 -0.29 15.29
CA LEU A 250 -6.11 0.01 14.45
C LEU A 250 -6.83 -1.29 14.09
N SER A 251 -8.17 -1.31 14.28
CA SER A 251 -9.01 -2.48 13.98
C SER A 251 -10.18 -2.10 13.08
N PRO A 252 -10.79 -3.06 12.37
CA PRO A 252 -12.01 -2.83 11.58
C PRO A 252 -13.14 -2.20 12.41
N ARG A 253 -13.97 -1.35 11.77
CA ARG A 253 -15.11 -0.67 12.40
C ARG A 253 -16.44 -1.09 11.75
N PRO A 254 -17.35 -1.77 12.44
CA PRO A 254 -18.69 -2.02 11.92
C PRO A 254 -19.40 -0.72 11.52
N GLY A 255 -20.10 -0.73 10.37
CA GLY A 255 -20.82 0.42 9.83
C GLY A 255 -19.98 1.36 8.94
N TYR A 256 -18.66 1.18 8.87
CA TYR A 256 -17.76 1.99 8.08
C TYR A 256 -17.17 1.20 6.91
N PHE A 257 -16.52 1.92 5.97
CA PHE A 257 -15.85 1.36 4.79
C PHE A 257 -14.71 0.37 5.11
N ASP A 258 -14.20 0.44 6.33
CA ASP A 258 -13.09 -0.36 6.87
C ASP A 258 -13.57 -1.43 7.86
N SER A 259 -14.72 -2.02 7.59
CA SER A 259 -15.43 -2.94 8.49
C SER A 259 -15.02 -4.41 8.36
N TRP A 260 -14.27 -4.77 7.31
CA TRP A 260 -13.79 -6.13 7.10
C TRP A 260 -12.34 -6.30 7.52
N LEU A 261 -11.48 -5.40 7.07
CA LEU A 261 -10.05 -5.38 7.39
C LEU A 261 -9.48 -3.97 7.33
N VAL A 262 -8.36 -3.79 8.01
CA VAL A 262 -7.42 -2.69 7.85
C VAL A 262 -6.02 -3.25 7.70
N GLU A 263 -5.20 -2.64 6.82
CA GLU A 263 -3.88 -3.13 6.46
C GLU A 263 -2.93 -1.96 6.19
N GLY A 264 -1.67 -2.06 6.64
CA GLY A 264 -0.68 -1.00 6.42
C GLY A 264 -0.53 -0.65 4.94
N GLY A 265 -0.65 0.63 4.60
CA GLY A 265 -0.43 1.18 3.27
C GLY A 265 1.03 1.59 3.04
N PRO A 266 1.31 2.78 2.46
CA PRO A 266 2.66 3.29 2.30
C PRO A 266 3.32 3.60 3.66
N PRO A 267 4.63 3.91 3.70
CA PRO A 267 5.30 4.36 4.92
C PRO A 267 4.53 5.45 5.65
N ALA A 268 4.43 5.33 6.99
CA ALA A 268 3.79 6.34 7.80
C ALA A 268 4.63 7.64 7.83
N ILE A 269 3.99 8.79 7.96
CA ILE A 269 4.65 10.09 7.82
C ILE A 269 4.49 10.91 9.09
N MET A 270 5.60 11.35 9.67
CA MET A 270 5.61 12.38 10.70
C MET A 270 5.22 13.72 10.08
N THR A 271 4.15 14.32 10.57
CA THR A 271 3.66 15.63 10.19
C THR A 271 3.65 16.57 11.41
N GLU A 272 3.42 17.87 11.20
CA GLU A 272 3.25 18.84 12.28
C GLU A 272 2.05 18.52 13.19
N ARG A 273 1.07 17.74 12.70
CA ARG A 273 -0.17 17.38 13.42
C ARG A 273 -0.11 16.01 14.11
N GLY A 274 0.94 15.23 13.85
CA GLY A 274 1.09 13.86 14.34
C GLY A 274 1.58 12.92 13.25
N ILE A 275 1.48 11.62 13.52
CA ILE A 275 1.87 10.57 12.60
C ILE A 275 0.68 10.23 11.70
N LEU A 276 0.79 10.53 10.41
CA LEU A 276 -0.19 10.15 9.40
C LEU A 276 0.08 8.72 8.93
N LEU A 277 -0.87 7.84 9.14
CA LEU A 277 -0.91 6.49 8.56
C LEU A 277 -1.98 6.44 7.47
N ILE A 278 -1.57 6.19 6.23
CA ILE A 278 -2.47 5.81 5.15
C ILE A 278 -2.59 4.28 5.20
N TYR A 279 -3.80 3.75 5.11
CA TYR A 279 -4.06 2.31 5.23
C TYR A 279 -5.04 1.81 4.18
N ASN A 280 -4.92 0.54 3.83
CA ASN A 280 -5.89 -0.18 3.01
C ASN A 280 -7.05 -0.64 3.88
N ALA A 281 -8.24 -0.61 3.33
CA ALA A 281 -9.47 -0.94 4.03
C ALA A 281 -10.39 -1.80 3.17
N GLY A 282 -11.02 -2.80 3.79
CA GLY A 282 -12.00 -3.65 3.14
C GLY A 282 -13.40 -3.47 3.71
N ASN A 283 -14.41 -3.39 2.84
CA ASN A 283 -15.82 -3.28 3.24
C ASN A 283 -16.45 -4.65 3.46
N SER A 284 -17.09 -4.87 4.63
CA SER A 284 -17.84 -6.10 4.93
C SER A 284 -19.20 -6.08 4.27
N GLY A 285 -19.62 -7.20 3.67
CA GLY A 285 -20.98 -7.35 3.14
C GLY A 285 -22.06 -7.36 4.22
N LYS A 286 -21.72 -7.77 5.44
CA LYS A 286 -22.69 -7.94 6.54
C LYS A 286 -22.72 -6.73 7.48
N PHE A 287 -21.58 -6.13 7.75
CA PHE A 287 -21.41 -5.08 8.76
C PHE A 287 -20.76 -3.82 8.19
N GLY A 288 -20.70 -3.69 6.86
CA GLY A 288 -20.00 -2.62 6.18
C GLY A 288 -20.83 -1.35 6.00
N GLN A 289 -20.19 -0.37 5.37
CA GLN A 289 -20.82 0.87 4.94
C GLN A 289 -21.82 0.57 3.81
N ALA A 290 -23.07 1.00 3.99
CA ALA A 290 -24.09 0.90 2.95
C ALA A 290 -23.67 1.68 1.69
N GLY A 291 -23.97 1.11 0.52
CA GLY A 291 -23.61 1.73 -0.78
C GLY A 291 -22.22 1.41 -1.30
N LEU A 292 -21.34 0.84 -0.48
CA LEU A 292 -20.08 0.29 -0.96
C LEU A 292 -20.20 -1.21 -1.27
N PRO A 293 -19.60 -1.71 -2.37
CA PRO A 293 -19.57 -3.13 -2.67
C PRO A 293 -18.93 -3.94 -1.54
N GLN A 294 -19.43 -5.17 -1.37
CA GLN A 294 -18.78 -6.13 -0.47
C GLN A 294 -17.37 -6.44 -0.96
N ARG A 295 -16.42 -6.54 -0.02
CA ARG A 295 -15.01 -6.86 -0.28
C ARG A 295 -14.26 -5.86 -1.15
N VAL A 296 -14.84 -4.70 -1.47
CA VAL A 296 -14.12 -3.64 -2.15
C VAL A 296 -12.94 -3.17 -1.29
N TYR A 297 -11.77 -3.00 -1.91
CA TYR A 297 -10.60 -2.37 -1.28
C TYR A 297 -10.56 -0.88 -1.57
N THR A 298 -10.43 -0.10 -0.51
CA THR A 298 -10.38 1.37 -0.52
C THR A 298 -9.23 1.87 0.35
N GLY A 299 -8.92 3.16 0.32
CA GLY A 299 -7.91 3.76 1.19
C GLY A 299 -8.52 4.62 2.29
N GLY A 300 -7.99 4.46 3.52
CA GLY A 300 -8.30 5.29 4.68
C GLY A 300 -7.07 6.02 5.19
N GLN A 301 -7.29 7.00 6.09
CA GLN A 301 -6.24 7.73 6.78
C GLN A 301 -6.50 7.76 8.28
N ALA A 302 -5.43 7.62 9.08
CA ALA A 302 -5.46 7.71 10.52
C ALA A 302 -4.33 8.60 11.01
N LEU A 303 -4.59 9.38 12.07
CA LEU A 303 -3.62 10.25 12.73
C LEU A 303 -3.31 9.69 14.10
N PHE A 304 -2.03 9.44 14.37
CA PHE A 304 -1.53 9.05 15.67
C PHE A 304 -0.73 10.18 16.32
N ASP A 305 -0.58 10.12 17.64
CA ASP A 305 0.16 11.11 18.42
C ASP A 305 1.66 11.08 18.03
N ALA A 306 2.25 12.26 17.83
CA ALA A 306 3.65 12.40 17.40
C ALA A 306 4.66 11.86 18.42
N GLN A 307 4.34 11.87 19.70
CA GLN A 307 5.21 11.40 20.81
C GLN A 307 4.83 10.00 21.30
N ASN A 308 3.62 9.54 20.95
CA ASN A 308 3.10 8.24 21.34
C ASN A 308 2.48 7.52 20.13
N PRO A 309 3.28 6.80 19.31
CA PRO A 309 2.82 6.17 18.07
C PRO A 309 1.71 5.10 18.22
N ILE A 310 1.40 4.67 19.44
CA ILE A 310 0.27 3.75 19.70
C ILE A 310 -1.06 4.47 19.94
N LYS A 311 -1.05 5.79 20.17
CA LYS A 311 -2.23 6.56 20.52
C LYS A 311 -2.91 7.15 19.28
N LEU A 312 -4.04 6.56 18.89
CA LEU A 312 -4.88 7.08 17.82
C LEU A 312 -5.54 8.41 18.25
N ILE A 313 -5.43 9.44 17.41
CA ILE A 313 -6.04 10.76 17.60
C ILE A 313 -7.30 10.90 16.75
N ALA A 314 -7.21 10.55 15.47
CA ALA A 314 -8.29 10.71 14.51
C ALA A 314 -8.22 9.62 13.41
N ARG A 315 -9.35 9.37 12.76
CA ARG A 315 -9.47 8.40 11.66
C ARG A 315 -10.54 8.88 10.68
N SER A 316 -10.31 8.70 9.39
CA SER A 316 -11.29 9.05 8.36
C SER A 316 -12.56 8.19 8.47
N ASP A 317 -13.72 8.81 8.31
CA ASP A 317 -15.02 8.10 8.33
C ASP A 317 -15.46 7.65 6.94
N THR A 318 -14.84 8.21 5.90
CA THR A 318 -15.06 7.85 4.50
C THR A 318 -13.73 7.53 3.82
N PRO A 319 -13.71 6.69 2.78
CA PRO A 319 -12.50 6.44 2.03
C PRO A 319 -12.05 7.72 1.29
N PHE A 320 -10.74 8.00 1.30
CA PHE A 320 -10.17 9.10 0.52
C PHE A 320 -9.87 8.72 -0.92
N ILE A 321 -9.77 7.41 -1.20
CA ILE A 321 -9.63 6.82 -2.54
C ILE A 321 -10.41 5.50 -2.60
N GLN A 322 -11.08 5.27 -3.72
CA GLN A 322 -11.88 4.07 -3.96
C GLN A 322 -11.90 3.71 -5.45
N PRO A 323 -12.19 2.46 -5.83
CA PRO A 323 -12.28 2.06 -7.24
C PRO A 323 -13.40 2.82 -7.96
N THR A 324 -13.04 3.58 -9.00
CA THR A 324 -13.98 4.30 -9.88
C THR A 324 -13.79 3.91 -11.34
N GLU A 325 -12.62 3.41 -11.70
CA GLU A 325 -12.22 3.12 -13.07
C GLU A 325 -12.34 1.62 -13.40
N ASP A 326 -12.52 1.27 -14.67
CA ASP A 326 -12.67 -0.10 -15.12
C ASP A 326 -11.44 -0.98 -14.83
N TYR A 327 -10.22 -0.42 -14.97
CA TYR A 327 -8.98 -1.14 -14.68
C TYR A 327 -8.80 -1.48 -13.19
N GLU A 328 -9.56 -0.84 -12.29
CA GLU A 328 -9.57 -1.11 -10.86
C GLU A 328 -10.53 -2.25 -10.48
N ARG A 329 -11.31 -2.75 -11.45
CA ARG A 329 -12.30 -3.84 -11.31
C ARG A 329 -12.06 -5.02 -12.26
N THR A 330 -11.08 -4.89 -13.15
CA THR A 330 -10.74 -5.89 -14.17
C THR A 330 -9.36 -6.46 -13.95
N GLY A 331 -9.30 -7.68 -13.41
CA GLY A 331 -8.04 -8.37 -13.10
C GLY A 331 -8.29 -9.66 -12.34
N GLN A 332 -7.33 -10.06 -11.53
CA GLN A 332 -7.44 -11.23 -10.65
C GLN A 332 -8.49 -10.98 -9.55
N TYR A 333 -8.51 -9.77 -8.96
CA TYR A 333 -9.48 -9.37 -7.95
C TYR A 333 -10.59 -8.48 -8.58
N LYS A 334 -11.84 -8.98 -8.58
CA LYS A 334 -12.94 -8.36 -9.33
C LYS A 334 -13.89 -7.50 -8.49
N ASP A 335 -13.78 -7.54 -7.16
CA ASP A 335 -14.68 -6.80 -6.27
C ASP A 335 -14.32 -5.28 -6.22
N GLY A 336 -13.24 -4.88 -6.91
CA GLY A 336 -12.72 -3.53 -6.98
C GLY A 336 -11.59 -3.27 -5.99
N THR A 337 -10.47 -2.71 -6.49
CA THR A 337 -9.27 -2.52 -5.67
C THR A 337 -8.55 -1.23 -5.99
N THR A 338 -8.31 -0.43 -4.94
CA THR A 338 -7.29 0.62 -4.87
C THR A 338 -6.38 0.30 -3.68
N PHE A 339 -5.42 -0.60 -3.87
CA PHE A 339 -4.51 -1.06 -2.81
C PHE A 339 -3.28 -0.14 -2.73
N VAL A 340 -3.29 0.80 -1.77
CA VAL A 340 -2.28 1.87 -1.67
C VAL A 340 -1.02 1.38 -0.96
N GLU A 341 0.15 1.55 -1.60
CA GLU A 341 1.45 1.11 -1.05
C GLU A 341 2.60 2.09 -1.27
N GLY A 342 2.64 2.78 -2.40
CA GLY A 342 3.68 3.73 -2.72
C GLY A 342 3.24 5.17 -2.52
N LEU A 343 4.02 5.98 -1.81
CA LEU A 343 3.74 7.41 -1.63
C LEU A 343 5.05 8.18 -1.65
N VAL A 344 5.16 9.19 -2.50
CA VAL A 344 6.34 10.06 -2.57
C VAL A 344 5.96 11.52 -2.77
N PRO A 345 6.67 12.45 -2.09
CA PRO A 345 6.68 13.86 -2.49
C PRO A 345 7.62 14.00 -3.70
N PHE A 346 7.13 14.62 -4.78
CA PHE A 346 7.94 14.85 -5.97
C PHE A 346 7.53 16.13 -6.69
N ASN A 347 8.49 17.05 -6.91
CA ASN A 347 8.26 18.32 -7.58
C ASN A 347 7.08 19.12 -6.99
N GLY A 348 6.98 19.17 -5.66
CA GLY A 348 5.96 19.92 -4.92
C GLY A 348 4.57 19.29 -4.92
N ARG A 349 4.41 18.08 -5.44
CA ARG A 349 3.18 17.28 -5.42
C ARG A 349 3.42 15.97 -4.71
N TRP A 350 2.32 15.29 -4.32
CA TRP A 350 2.34 13.95 -3.79
C TRP A 350 1.82 12.95 -4.82
N PHE A 351 2.55 11.88 -5.02
CA PHE A 351 2.18 10.78 -5.92
C PHE A 351 1.89 9.55 -5.08
N LEU A 352 0.67 9.05 -5.16
CA LEU A 352 0.19 7.84 -4.51
C LEU A 352 0.08 6.74 -5.57
N TYR A 353 0.91 5.72 -5.44
CA TYR A 353 0.91 4.54 -6.31
C TYR A 353 0.17 3.41 -5.63
N TYR A 354 -0.67 2.71 -6.38
CA TYR A 354 -1.54 1.68 -5.84
C TYR A 354 -1.73 0.50 -6.80
N GLY A 355 -1.98 -0.69 -6.23
CA GLY A 355 -2.41 -1.87 -6.95
C GLY A 355 -3.87 -1.77 -7.36
N THR A 356 -4.19 -2.22 -8.59
CA THR A 356 -5.54 -2.22 -9.13
C THR A 356 -5.94 -3.62 -9.51
N ALA A 357 -7.04 -4.13 -8.96
CA ALA A 357 -7.62 -5.46 -9.24
C ALA A 357 -6.58 -6.61 -9.23
N ASP A 358 -5.54 -6.50 -8.38
CA ASP A 358 -4.37 -7.41 -8.30
C ASP A 358 -3.75 -7.70 -9.67
N SER A 359 -3.67 -6.70 -10.53
CA SER A 359 -3.24 -6.94 -11.92
C SER A 359 -2.46 -5.80 -12.56
N ARG A 360 -2.62 -4.55 -12.09
CA ARG A 360 -1.95 -3.38 -12.67
C ARG A 360 -1.57 -2.38 -11.59
N VAL A 361 -0.71 -1.42 -11.94
CA VAL A 361 -0.35 -0.29 -11.09
C VAL A 361 -1.04 0.96 -11.58
N GLY A 362 -1.72 1.66 -10.68
CA GLY A 362 -2.28 2.99 -10.87
C GLY A 362 -1.52 4.06 -10.11
N VAL A 363 -1.77 5.33 -10.46
CA VAL A 363 -1.28 6.51 -9.74
C VAL A 363 -2.40 7.51 -9.51
N ALA A 364 -2.39 8.14 -8.33
CA ALA A 364 -3.19 9.32 -8.04
C ALA A 364 -2.27 10.44 -7.52
N VAL A 365 -2.60 11.68 -7.85
CA VAL A 365 -1.73 12.84 -7.58
C VAL A 365 -2.47 13.88 -6.76
N TRP A 366 -1.81 14.42 -5.77
CA TRP A 366 -2.28 15.55 -4.99
C TRP A 366 -1.29 16.72 -5.09
N ASP A 367 -1.81 17.92 -5.38
CA ASP A 367 -1.07 19.17 -5.35
C ASP A 367 -1.52 19.99 -4.12
N PRO A 368 -0.69 20.07 -3.07
CA PRO A 368 -1.04 20.83 -1.85
C PRO A 368 -1.28 22.33 -2.07
N LYS A 369 -0.78 22.88 -3.19
CA LYS A 369 -0.94 24.31 -3.55
C LYS A 369 -2.27 24.60 -4.25
N ARG A 370 -2.96 23.58 -4.74
CA ARG A 370 -4.30 23.68 -5.33
C ARG A 370 -5.33 23.25 -4.29
N ARG A 371 -5.93 24.23 -3.61
CA ARG A 371 -7.06 24.04 -2.69
C ARG A 371 -8.37 23.99 -3.46
#